data_b8caae21211ab6033a82fa7dfff03c53
#
_entry.id   b8caae21211ab6033a82fa7dfff03c53
#
_cell.length_a   1.000
_cell.length_b   1.000
_cell.length_c   1.000
_cell.angle_alpha   90.00
_cell.angle_beta   90.00
_cell.angle_gamma   90.00
#
_symmetry.space_group_name_H-M   'P 1'
#
loop_
_entity.id
_entity.type
_entity.pdbx_description
1 polymer ?
#
loop_
_entity_poly.entity_id
_entity_poly.type
_entity_poly.pdbx_seq_one_letter_code
_entity_poly.pdbx_strand_id
1 'polypeptide(L)'
;MEYVLLLRGINVGGKNKVSMSELKEQLLKIGFEEVSSYINSGNLFFSSLENHEICSSKIRDLLEINYDFSIPFSLITKEEYLEEKVGLPDWWKEDLARKDVLFFSCNFDKSNILDFIDKSIFHNEVVYVGRHAVFWGKYDESEYLKTTYHKKLIKQDFYKKITIRNSNTFEKIAKILEEK
;
A
#
# COMPACT_ATOMS: atom_id res chain seq x y z
N MET A 1 -6.06 18.94 0.12
CA MET A 1 -6.20 17.56 0.68
C MET A 1 -4.82 16.99 0.95
N GLU A 2 -4.68 16.22 2.02
CA GLU A 2 -3.45 15.49 2.32
C GLU A 2 -3.53 14.06 1.75
N TYR A 3 -2.44 13.59 1.18
CA TYR A 3 -2.36 12.30 0.51
C TYR A 3 -1.23 11.44 1.04
N VAL A 4 -1.43 10.13 0.98
CA VAL A 4 -0.43 9.09 1.18
C VAL A 4 -0.18 8.39 -0.15
N LEU A 5 1.05 8.43 -0.62
CA LEU A 5 1.52 7.71 -1.81
C LEU A 5 2.37 6.53 -1.37
N LEU A 6 1.95 5.34 -1.76
CA LEU A 6 2.63 4.09 -1.45
C LEU A 6 3.15 3.45 -2.73
N LEU A 7 4.47 3.42 -2.90
CA LEU A 7 5.12 2.81 -4.06
C LEU A 7 5.35 1.32 -3.84
N ARG A 8 5.33 0.54 -4.93
CA ARG A 8 5.59 -0.90 -4.92
C ARG A 8 6.89 -1.26 -5.62
N GLY A 9 7.60 -2.23 -5.04
CA GLY A 9 8.71 -2.92 -5.71
C GLY A 9 9.96 -2.08 -5.93
N ILE A 10 10.14 -1.01 -5.16
CA ILE A 10 11.33 -0.16 -5.18
C ILE A 10 12.29 -0.50 -4.04
N ASN A 11 13.58 -0.26 -4.26
CA ASN A 11 14.64 -0.41 -3.26
C ASN A 11 14.71 -1.80 -2.60
N VAL A 12 14.33 -2.85 -3.32
CA VAL A 12 14.32 -4.23 -2.82
C VAL A 12 15.45 -5.03 -3.50
N GLY A 13 16.27 -5.71 -2.69
CA GLY A 13 17.35 -6.57 -3.20
C GLY A 13 18.35 -5.87 -4.12
N GLY A 14 18.56 -4.56 -3.93
CA GLY A 14 19.47 -3.75 -4.74
C GLY A 14 18.96 -3.39 -6.14
N LYS A 15 17.72 -3.76 -6.46
CA LYS A 15 17.05 -3.44 -7.74
C LYS A 15 16.08 -2.29 -7.58
N ASN A 16 15.68 -1.70 -8.70
CA ASN A 16 14.67 -0.64 -8.79
C ASN A 16 14.94 0.50 -7.80
N LYS A 17 16.15 1.03 -7.86
CA LYS A 17 16.59 2.09 -6.94
C LYS A 17 15.84 3.39 -7.20
N VAL A 18 15.23 3.94 -6.15
CA VAL A 18 14.56 5.23 -6.12
C VAL A 18 15.09 6.03 -4.94
N SER A 19 15.69 7.16 -5.22
CA SER A 19 16.13 8.10 -4.19
C SER A 19 14.93 8.85 -3.62
N MET A 20 14.66 8.71 -2.31
CA MET A 20 13.54 9.41 -1.68
C MET A 20 13.74 10.95 -1.67
N SER A 21 14.98 11.44 -1.62
CA SER A 21 15.26 12.87 -1.72
C SER A 21 14.93 13.43 -3.10
N GLU A 22 15.40 12.76 -4.16
CA GLU A 22 15.11 13.17 -5.55
C GLU A 22 13.61 13.08 -5.87
N LEU A 23 12.95 11.99 -5.45
CA LEU A 23 11.52 11.85 -5.68
C LEU A 23 10.70 12.92 -4.97
N LYS A 24 11.07 13.33 -3.75
CA LYS A 24 10.43 14.45 -3.07
C LYS A 24 10.59 15.77 -3.83
N GLU A 25 11.77 16.05 -4.35
CA GLU A 25 12.00 17.24 -5.18
C GLU A 25 11.18 17.21 -6.48
N GLN A 26 11.06 16.04 -7.10
CA GLN A 26 10.25 15.85 -8.31
C GLN A 26 8.76 16.08 -8.02
N LEU A 27 8.25 15.59 -6.89
CA LEU A 27 6.86 15.83 -6.48
C LEU A 27 6.58 17.32 -6.19
N LEU A 28 7.52 18.03 -5.56
CA LEU A 28 7.43 19.49 -5.38
C LEU A 28 7.38 20.22 -6.73
N LYS A 29 8.20 19.81 -7.71
CA LYS A 29 8.23 20.43 -9.05
C LYS A 29 6.94 20.28 -9.85
N ILE A 30 6.15 19.25 -9.60
CA ILE A 30 4.84 19.07 -10.25
C ILE A 30 3.69 19.74 -9.50
N GLY A 31 4.01 20.53 -8.44
CA GLY A 31 3.07 21.40 -7.73
C GLY A 31 2.45 20.79 -6.48
N PHE A 32 3.00 19.70 -5.95
CA PHE A 32 2.59 19.21 -4.63
C PHE A 32 3.34 19.95 -3.51
N GLU A 33 2.72 20.06 -2.35
CA GLU A 33 3.23 20.81 -1.22
C GLU A 33 3.48 19.88 -0.01
N GLU A 34 4.26 20.35 0.96
CA GLU A 34 4.54 19.63 2.22
C GLU A 34 5.04 18.19 2.03
N VAL A 35 5.81 17.94 0.98
CA VAL A 35 6.27 16.61 0.60
C VAL A 35 7.25 16.06 1.63
N SER A 36 6.90 14.93 2.21
CA SER A 36 7.73 14.19 3.16
C SER A 36 7.71 12.69 2.88
N SER A 37 8.61 11.93 3.50
CA SER A 37 8.67 10.47 3.33
C SER A 37 8.99 9.76 4.64
N TYR A 38 8.55 8.50 4.73
CA TYR A 38 8.88 7.60 5.82
C TYR A 38 9.53 6.35 5.27
N ILE A 39 10.76 6.04 5.67
CA ILE A 39 11.64 4.96 5.22
C ILE A 39 11.80 4.85 3.69
N ASN A 40 12.74 4.01 3.23
CA ASN A 40 13.08 3.90 1.81
C ASN A 40 12.16 2.97 0.98
N SER A 41 11.11 2.44 1.59
CA SER A 41 10.16 1.55 0.89
C SER A 41 9.06 2.28 0.12
N GLY A 42 9.19 3.61 -0.04
CA GLY A 42 8.27 4.41 -0.85
C GLY A 42 6.96 4.76 -0.17
N ASN A 43 7.03 5.27 1.05
CA ASN A 43 5.89 5.88 1.74
C ASN A 43 6.10 7.38 1.74
N LEU A 44 5.30 8.10 0.95
CA LEU A 44 5.39 9.55 0.81
C LEU A 44 4.07 10.21 1.21
N PHE A 45 4.18 11.43 1.67
CA PHE A 45 3.04 12.27 2.08
C PHE A 45 3.16 13.59 1.38
N PHE A 46 2.04 14.16 0.96
CA PHE A 46 2.01 15.47 0.34
C PHE A 46 0.63 16.11 0.46
N SER A 47 0.56 17.42 0.30
CA SER A 47 -0.67 18.19 0.18
C SER A 47 -0.91 18.63 -1.26
N SER A 48 -2.16 18.68 -1.68
CA SER A 48 -2.55 19.24 -2.98
C SER A 48 -3.96 19.82 -2.94
N LEU A 49 -4.19 20.86 -3.74
CA LEU A 49 -5.53 21.38 -4.02
C LEU A 49 -6.27 20.57 -5.08
N GLU A 50 -5.55 19.75 -5.82
CA GLU A 50 -6.09 18.93 -6.89
C GLU A 50 -6.76 17.66 -6.33
N ASN A 51 -7.73 17.14 -7.08
CA ASN A 51 -8.41 15.90 -6.72
C ASN A 51 -7.52 14.67 -6.93
N HIS A 52 -7.98 13.54 -6.41
CA HIS A 52 -7.28 12.25 -6.47
C HIS A 52 -6.92 11.83 -7.90
N GLU A 53 -7.80 12.03 -8.87
CA GLU A 53 -7.58 11.62 -10.26
C GLU A 53 -6.44 12.41 -10.93
N ILE A 54 -6.44 13.73 -10.74
CA ILE A 54 -5.39 14.61 -11.25
C ILE A 54 -4.04 14.29 -10.58
N CYS A 55 -4.02 14.15 -9.25
CA CYS A 55 -2.82 13.77 -8.52
C CYS A 55 -2.27 12.42 -9.00
N SER A 56 -3.15 11.43 -9.18
CA SER A 56 -2.78 10.09 -9.68
C SER A 56 -2.19 10.15 -11.10
N SER A 57 -2.75 10.96 -12.00
CA SER A 57 -2.20 11.14 -13.34
C SER A 57 -0.81 11.78 -13.32
N LYS A 58 -0.65 12.88 -12.60
CA LYS A 58 0.64 13.57 -12.45
C LYS A 58 1.74 12.65 -11.87
N ILE A 59 1.40 11.83 -10.87
CA ILE A 59 2.33 10.87 -10.28
C ILE A 59 2.74 9.82 -11.30
N ARG A 60 1.78 9.28 -12.06
CA ARG A 60 2.06 8.29 -13.10
C ARG A 60 3.02 8.84 -14.14
N ASP A 61 2.71 10.01 -14.69
CA ASP A 61 3.55 10.66 -15.70
C ASP A 61 4.96 10.94 -15.16
N LEU A 62 5.07 11.43 -13.92
CA LEU A 62 6.35 11.65 -13.26
C LEU A 62 7.17 10.37 -13.14
N LEU A 63 6.55 9.27 -12.69
CA LEU A 63 7.24 8.00 -12.51
C LEU A 63 7.67 7.39 -13.86
N GLU A 64 6.81 7.47 -14.88
CA GLU A 64 7.13 6.97 -16.23
C GLU A 64 8.26 7.76 -16.92
N ILE A 65 8.34 9.07 -16.68
CA ILE A 65 9.38 9.93 -17.27
C ILE A 65 10.75 9.72 -16.59
N ASN A 66 10.77 9.52 -15.28
CA ASN A 66 12.02 9.53 -14.52
C ASN A 66 12.61 8.15 -14.23
N TYR A 67 11.87 7.07 -14.46
CA TYR A 67 12.31 5.69 -14.16
C TYR A 67 12.09 4.78 -15.38
N ASP A 68 13.06 3.93 -15.67
CA ASP A 68 13.06 2.97 -16.79
C ASP A 68 12.37 1.64 -16.44
N PHE A 69 11.74 1.57 -15.28
CA PHE A 69 10.96 0.42 -14.80
C PHE A 69 9.60 0.86 -14.26
N SER A 70 8.62 -0.02 -14.38
CA SER A 70 7.28 0.26 -13.88
C SER A 70 7.23 0.29 -12.36
N ILE A 71 6.64 1.35 -11.81
CA ILE A 71 6.42 1.53 -10.36
C ILE A 71 4.92 1.60 -10.09
N PRO A 72 4.26 0.46 -9.78
CA PRO A 72 2.89 0.49 -9.32
C PRO A 72 2.78 1.26 -8.00
N PHE A 73 1.67 1.97 -7.81
CA PHE A 73 1.45 2.74 -6.60
C PHE A 73 -0.01 2.75 -6.17
N SER A 74 -0.23 2.98 -4.89
CA SER A 74 -1.53 3.29 -4.31
C SER A 74 -1.51 4.73 -3.82
N LEU A 75 -2.59 5.47 -4.08
CA LEU A 75 -2.79 6.84 -3.62
C LEU A 75 -4.07 6.86 -2.78
N ILE A 76 -3.98 7.37 -1.56
CA ILE A 76 -5.08 7.38 -0.60
C ILE A 76 -5.06 8.73 0.12
N THR A 77 -6.22 9.33 0.39
CA THR A 77 -6.26 10.53 1.23
C THR A 77 -5.99 10.18 2.70
N LYS A 78 -5.58 11.17 3.47
CA LYS A 78 -5.40 11.03 4.93
C LYS A 78 -6.66 10.52 5.62
N GLU A 79 -7.80 11.09 5.26
CA GLU A 79 -9.11 10.75 5.79
C GLU A 79 -9.43 9.27 5.52
N GLU A 80 -9.30 8.83 4.27
CA GLU A 80 -9.53 7.44 3.87
C GLU A 80 -8.61 6.45 4.58
N TYR A 81 -7.33 6.84 4.77
CA TYR A 81 -6.37 5.99 5.49
C TYR A 81 -6.74 5.82 6.97
N LEU A 82 -7.15 6.91 7.61
CA LEU A 82 -7.55 6.90 9.02
C LEU A 82 -8.91 6.20 9.22
N GLU A 83 -9.84 6.31 8.27
CA GLU A 83 -11.09 5.53 8.27
C GLU A 83 -10.81 4.02 8.23
N GLU A 84 -9.87 3.57 7.40
CA GLU A 84 -9.45 2.15 7.39
C GLU A 84 -8.94 1.71 8.77
N LYS A 85 -8.11 2.53 9.41
CA LYS A 85 -7.59 2.24 10.75
C LYS A 85 -8.69 2.09 11.80
N VAL A 86 -9.69 2.95 11.76
CA VAL A 86 -10.83 2.91 12.70
C VAL A 86 -11.70 1.69 12.47
N GLY A 87 -11.87 1.26 11.22
CA GLY A 87 -12.70 0.13 10.83
C GLY A 87 -12.10 -1.26 11.04
N LEU A 88 -10.88 -1.36 11.60
CA LEU A 88 -10.18 -2.63 11.74
C LEU A 88 -10.88 -3.60 12.70
N PRO A 89 -10.92 -4.89 12.38
CA PRO A 89 -11.50 -5.93 13.22
C PRO A 89 -10.65 -6.19 14.49
N ASP A 90 -11.26 -6.81 15.49
CA ASP A 90 -10.62 -7.05 16.80
C ASP A 90 -9.32 -7.85 16.68
N TRP A 91 -9.25 -8.83 15.79
CA TRP A 91 -8.04 -9.64 15.58
C TRP A 91 -6.82 -8.83 15.14
N TRP A 92 -7.01 -7.61 14.60
CA TRP A 92 -5.90 -6.75 14.26
C TRP A 92 -5.04 -6.37 15.47
N LYS A 93 -5.64 -6.35 16.66
CA LYS A 93 -4.96 -6.08 17.93
C LYS A 93 -4.25 -7.30 18.53
N GLU A 94 -4.57 -8.50 18.01
CA GLU A 94 -3.94 -9.73 18.47
C GLU A 94 -2.48 -9.84 18.02
N ASP A 95 -1.68 -10.60 18.78
CA ASP A 95 -0.28 -10.90 18.44
C ASP A 95 -0.23 -12.06 17.45
N LEU A 96 -0.41 -11.74 16.18
CA LEU A 96 -0.27 -12.69 15.08
C LEU A 96 1.18 -12.75 14.60
N ALA A 97 1.61 -13.91 14.10
CA ALA A 97 2.95 -14.08 13.53
C ALA A 97 3.24 -13.05 12.42
N ARG A 98 2.23 -12.72 11.61
CA ARG A 98 2.36 -11.69 10.58
C ARG A 98 1.02 -11.06 10.24
N LYS A 99 1.03 -9.73 10.04
CA LYS A 99 -0.11 -8.96 9.52
C LYS A 99 0.37 -8.07 8.37
N ASP A 100 -0.27 -8.21 7.22
CA ASP A 100 0.00 -7.43 6.02
C ASP A 100 -1.25 -6.64 5.61
N VAL A 101 -1.03 -5.45 5.05
CA VAL A 101 -2.06 -4.60 4.45
C VAL A 101 -1.79 -4.51 2.96
N LEU A 102 -2.78 -4.88 2.17
CA LEU A 102 -2.73 -4.94 0.71
C LEU A 102 -3.56 -3.78 0.14
N PHE A 103 -2.90 -2.66 -0.13
CA PHE A 103 -3.56 -1.47 -0.68
C PHE A 103 -3.82 -1.63 -2.16
N PHE A 104 -5.00 -1.22 -2.59
CA PHE A 104 -5.35 -1.21 -4.01
C PHE A 104 -4.62 -0.10 -4.74
N SER A 105 -4.06 -0.41 -5.90
CA SER A 105 -3.51 0.63 -6.78
C SER A 105 -4.64 1.43 -7.44
N CYS A 106 -4.29 2.62 -7.91
CA CYS A 106 -5.19 3.42 -8.73
C CYS A 106 -5.66 2.59 -9.95
N ASN A 107 -6.97 2.56 -10.20
CA ASN A 107 -7.62 1.76 -11.24
C ASN A 107 -7.57 0.22 -11.01
N PHE A 108 -7.36 -0.24 -9.78
CA PHE A 108 -7.46 -1.66 -9.46
C PHE A 108 -8.93 -2.10 -9.45
N ASP A 109 -9.22 -3.14 -10.22
CA ASP A 109 -10.52 -3.79 -10.17
C ASP A 109 -10.61 -4.72 -8.95
N LYS A 110 -11.31 -4.25 -7.93
CA LYS A 110 -11.49 -4.96 -6.66
C LYS A 110 -12.19 -6.32 -6.82
N SER A 111 -12.98 -6.50 -7.87
CA SER A 111 -13.68 -7.77 -8.10
C SER A 111 -12.71 -8.95 -8.16
N ASN A 112 -11.51 -8.74 -8.70
CA ASN A 112 -10.49 -9.79 -8.81
C ASN A 112 -10.07 -10.37 -7.44
N ILE A 113 -9.82 -9.50 -6.46
CA ILE A 113 -9.41 -9.96 -5.13
C ILE A 113 -10.61 -10.45 -4.31
N LEU A 114 -11.78 -9.86 -4.47
CA LEU A 114 -13.00 -10.32 -3.81
C LEU A 114 -13.39 -11.72 -4.29
N ASP A 115 -13.42 -11.95 -5.58
CA ASP A 115 -13.65 -13.27 -6.17
C ASP A 115 -12.61 -14.31 -5.71
N PHE A 116 -11.36 -13.90 -5.59
CA PHE A 116 -10.30 -14.75 -5.09
C PHE A 116 -10.54 -15.14 -3.63
N ILE A 117 -10.91 -14.17 -2.77
CA ILE A 117 -11.18 -14.39 -1.36
C ILE A 117 -12.39 -15.31 -1.18
N ASP A 118 -13.49 -15.05 -1.89
CA ASP A 118 -14.73 -15.83 -1.79
C ASP A 118 -14.54 -17.31 -2.19
N LYS A 119 -13.66 -17.57 -3.15
CA LYS A 119 -13.34 -18.93 -3.64
C LYS A 119 -12.21 -19.60 -2.85
N SER A 120 -11.60 -18.89 -1.89
CA SER A 120 -10.46 -19.40 -1.14
C SER A 120 -10.88 -20.15 0.12
N ILE A 121 -10.15 -21.22 0.42
CA ILE A 121 -10.18 -21.88 1.72
C ILE A 121 -8.93 -21.42 2.48
N PHE A 122 -9.14 -20.70 3.55
CA PHE A 122 -8.06 -20.21 4.39
C PHE A 122 -7.54 -21.29 5.32
N HIS A 123 -6.22 -21.31 5.49
CA HIS A 123 -5.54 -22.24 6.37
C HIS A 123 -4.64 -21.46 7.33
N ASN A 124 -5.07 -21.39 8.58
CA ASN A 124 -4.36 -20.67 9.64
C ASN A 124 -4.13 -19.17 9.33
N GLU A 125 -5.13 -18.56 8.71
CA GLU A 125 -5.15 -17.19 8.24
C GLU A 125 -6.49 -16.52 8.59
N VAL A 126 -6.47 -15.21 8.66
CA VAL A 126 -7.66 -14.37 8.78
C VAL A 126 -7.58 -13.20 7.82
N VAL A 127 -8.70 -12.84 7.22
CA VAL A 127 -8.79 -11.79 6.20
C VAL A 127 -9.94 -10.84 6.53
N TYR A 128 -9.67 -9.55 6.39
CA TYR A 128 -10.69 -8.51 6.44
C TYR A 128 -10.58 -7.63 5.19
N VAL A 129 -11.69 -7.42 4.53
CA VAL A 129 -11.76 -6.58 3.33
C VAL A 129 -12.26 -5.20 3.74
N GLY A 130 -11.37 -4.22 3.68
CA GLY A 130 -11.67 -2.82 3.87
C GLY A 130 -12.09 -2.12 2.57
N ARG A 131 -12.26 -0.82 2.65
CA ARG A 131 -12.65 0.00 1.49
C ARG A 131 -11.51 0.22 0.50
N HIS A 132 -10.30 0.46 1.01
CA HIS A 132 -9.10 0.81 0.22
C HIS A 132 -8.00 -0.25 0.30
N ALA A 133 -8.14 -1.25 1.16
CA ALA A 133 -7.16 -2.30 1.36
C ALA A 133 -7.79 -3.61 1.82
N VAL A 134 -7.03 -4.70 1.69
CA VAL A 134 -7.31 -5.97 2.35
C VAL A 134 -6.28 -6.17 3.46
N PHE A 135 -6.77 -6.52 4.64
CA PHE A 135 -5.95 -6.82 5.80
C PHE A 135 -5.85 -8.33 5.95
N TRP A 136 -4.62 -8.84 6.05
CA TRP A 136 -4.34 -10.27 6.03
C TRP A 136 -3.47 -10.68 7.22
N GLY A 137 -4.03 -11.46 8.13
CA GLY A 137 -3.34 -12.00 9.29
C GLY A 137 -2.96 -13.46 9.12
N LYS A 138 -1.80 -13.85 9.64
CA LYS A 138 -1.28 -15.22 9.66
C LYS A 138 -0.92 -15.56 11.09
N TYR A 139 -1.51 -16.65 11.60
CA TYR A 139 -1.42 -17.00 13.01
C TYR A 139 -0.07 -17.62 13.40
N ASP A 140 0.53 -18.41 12.49
CA ASP A 140 1.73 -19.20 12.79
C ASP A 140 2.78 -19.03 11.71
N GLU A 141 4.01 -18.66 12.12
CA GLU A 141 5.14 -18.48 11.22
C GLU A 141 5.58 -19.82 10.59
N SER A 142 5.50 -20.93 11.32
CA SER A 142 5.83 -22.28 10.82
C SER A 142 4.90 -22.73 9.70
N GLU A 143 3.67 -22.23 9.66
CA GLU A 143 2.66 -22.55 8.65
C GLU A 143 2.61 -21.53 7.50
N TYR A 144 3.47 -20.50 7.53
CA TYR A 144 3.46 -19.37 6.57
C TYR A 144 3.45 -19.84 5.10
N LEU A 145 4.30 -20.79 4.74
CA LEU A 145 4.41 -21.33 3.37
C LEU A 145 3.19 -22.15 2.94
N LYS A 146 2.34 -22.57 3.88
CA LYS A 146 1.13 -23.35 3.63
C LYS A 146 -0.09 -22.47 3.44
N THR A 147 0.00 -21.19 3.79
CA THR A 147 -1.10 -20.23 3.72
C THR A 147 -1.60 -20.03 2.29
N THR A 148 -2.86 -19.67 2.16
CA THR A 148 -3.49 -19.28 0.88
C THR A 148 -2.80 -18.05 0.29
N TYR A 149 -2.39 -17.13 1.14
CA TYR A 149 -1.58 -15.98 0.74
C TYR A 149 -0.33 -16.42 -0.04
N HIS A 150 0.48 -17.29 0.54
CA HIS A 150 1.77 -17.70 -0.06
C HIS A 150 1.59 -18.66 -1.23
N LYS A 151 0.66 -19.60 -1.14
CA LYS A 151 0.47 -20.64 -2.18
C LYS A 151 -0.30 -20.14 -3.40
N LYS A 152 -1.27 -19.26 -3.20
CA LYS A 152 -2.23 -18.89 -4.24
C LYS A 152 -2.25 -17.41 -4.56
N LEU A 153 -2.35 -16.51 -3.55
CA LEU A 153 -2.50 -15.07 -3.77
C LEU A 153 -1.30 -14.48 -4.52
N ILE A 154 -0.08 -14.79 -4.10
CA ILE A 154 1.14 -14.24 -4.73
C ILE A 154 1.32 -14.65 -6.20
N LYS A 155 0.59 -15.66 -6.66
CA LYS A 155 0.62 -16.16 -8.05
C LYS A 155 -0.44 -15.52 -8.94
N GLN A 156 -1.34 -14.72 -8.35
CA GLN A 156 -2.38 -14.03 -9.13
C GLN A 156 -1.78 -12.87 -9.92
N ASP A 157 -2.23 -12.68 -11.14
CA ASP A 157 -1.76 -11.59 -12.01
C ASP A 157 -2.02 -10.22 -11.39
N PHE A 158 -3.15 -10.07 -10.69
CA PHE A 158 -3.49 -8.83 -10.01
C PHE A 158 -2.61 -8.53 -8.79
N TYR A 159 -1.88 -9.51 -8.24
CA TYR A 159 -1.01 -9.31 -7.08
C TYR A 159 0.07 -8.25 -7.33
N LYS A 160 0.54 -8.12 -8.57
CA LYS A 160 1.53 -7.10 -8.97
C LYS A 160 0.96 -5.67 -8.90
N LYS A 161 -0.35 -5.52 -8.88
CA LYS A 161 -1.08 -4.24 -8.82
C LYS A 161 -1.49 -3.85 -7.40
N ILE A 162 -1.04 -4.58 -6.39
CA ILE A 162 -1.35 -4.33 -4.98
C ILE A 162 -0.10 -3.85 -4.29
N THR A 163 -0.18 -2.76 -3.53
CA THR A 163 0.94 -2.30 -2.70
C THR A 163 0.84 -2.87 -1.30
N ILE A 164 1.90 -3.50 -0.81
CA ILE A 164 1.87 -4.22 0.46
C ILE A 164 2.69 -3.49 1.51
N ARG A 165 2.15 -3.39 2.71
CA ARG A 165 2.85 -2.93 3.92
C ARG A 165 2.56 -3.88 5.07
N ASN A 166 3.54 -4.13 5.93
CA ASN A 166 3.29 -4.83 7.17
C ASN A 166 2.56 -3.93 8.18
N SER A 167 1.99 -4.54 9.23
CA SER A 167 1.22 -3.83 10.25
C SER A 167 2.02 -2.71 10.93
N ASN A 168 3.31 -2.90 11.22
CA ASN A 168 4.14 -1.88 11.85
C ASN A 168 4.25 -0.63 10.99
N THR A 169 4.45 -0.81 9.68
CA THR A 169 4.49 0.30 8.74
C THR A 169 3.12 0.99 8.62
N PHE A 170 2.04 0.20 8.57
CA PHE A 170 0.67 0.73 8.53
C PHE A 170 0.37 1.62 9.76
N GLU A 171 0.63 1.11 10.96
CA GLU A 171 0.39 1.85 12.20
C GLU A 171 1.28 3.11 12.30
N LYS A 172 2.53 3.01 11.86
CA LYS A 172 3.43 4.17 11.87
C LYS A 172 2.99 5.26 10.89
N ILE A 173 2.52 4.90 9.71
CA ILE A 173 1.94 5.85 8.75
C ILE A 173 0.70 6.52 9.36
N ALA A 174 -0.22 5.74 9.94
CA ALA A 174 -1.39 6.28 10.60
C ALA A 174 -1.02 7.31 11.69
N LYS A 175 -0.03 6.98 12.53
CA LYS A 175 0.47 7.90 13.55
C LYS A 175 1.03 9.19 12.97
N ILE A 176 1.80 9.11 11.88
CA ILE A 176 2.32 10.30 11.18
C ILE A 176 1.18 11.19 10.68
N LEU A 177 0.11 10.59 10.16
CA LEU A 177 -1.06 11.31 9.67
C LEU A 177 -1.86 11.97 10.81
N GLU A 178 -1.96 11.33 11.96
CA GLU A 178 -2.63 11.86 13.15
C GLU A 178 -1.88 13.08 13.75
N GLU A 179 -0.56 13.13 13.58
CA GLU A 179 0.31 14.20 14.10
C GLU A 179 0.38 15.42 13.16
N LYS A 180 -0.10 15.33 11.93
CA LYS A 180 -0.20 16.42 10.95
C LYS A 180 -1.55 17.13 11.03
#